data_65d88dfa73193a5ddcfd83e109917cf3
#
_entry.id   65d88dfa73193a5ddcfd83e109917cf3
#
_cell.length_a   1.000
_cell.length_b   1.000
_cell.length_c   1.000
_cell.angle_alpha   90.00
_cell.angle_beta   90.00
_cell.angle_gamma   90.00
#
_symmetry.space_group_name_H-M   'P 1'
#
loop_
_entity.id
_entity.type
_entity.pdbx_description
1 polymer ?
#
loop_
_entity_poly.entity_id
_entity_poly.type
_entity_poly.pdbx_seq_one_letter_code
_entity_poly.pdbx_strand_id
1 'polypeptide(L)'
;GVDSSRVAMLLAVLQSRFNVNLTRDDVYVSTVGGARVREPAADLAIALAVASSYNDLPPVEPVVALGEVGLTGEIRGCSWLPGRVREAARLGFKTILVPAAQVSELKPMADVAVVPVGTLGEAVVWAFP
;
A
#
# COMPACT_ATOMS: atom_id res chain seq x y z
N GLY A 1 9.15 0.00 -14.14
CA GLY A 1 8.92 1.27 -13.52
C GLY A 1 9.16 1.34 -12.01
N VAL A 2 9.36 0.19 -11.35
CA VAL A 2 9.64 0.16 -9.91
C VAL A 2 11.05 -0.35 -9.68
N ASP A 3 11.77 0.25 -8.73
CA ASP A 3 13.12 -0.15 -8.36
C ASP A 3 13.11 -1.62 -7.86
N SER A 4 13.94 -2.46 -8.46
CA SER A 4 13.99 -3.88 -8.13
C SER A 4 14.45 -4.15 -6.70
N SER A 5 15.34 -3.33 -6.14
CA SER A 5 15.77 -3.47 -4.74
C SER A 5 14.62 -3.18 -3.78
N ARG A 6 13.75 -2.25 -4.12
CA ARG A 6 12.58 -1.93 -3.32
C ARG A 6 11.56 -3.05 -3.37
N VAL A 7 11.32 -3.62 -4.54
CA VAL A 7 10.46 -4.80 -4.68
C VAL A 7 11.01 -5.96 -3.86
N ALA A 8 12.31 -6.23 -3.94
CA ALA A 8 12.94 -7.31 -3.17
C ALA A 8 12.74 -7.12 -1.66
N MET A 9 12.86 -5.89 -1.17
CA MET A 9 12.61 -5.58 0.25
C MET A 9 11.15 -5.86 0.64
N LEU A 10 10.20 -5.42 -0.19
CA LEU A 10 8.78 -5.65 0.08
C LEU A 10 8.43 -7.14 0.07
N LEU A 11 9.00 -7.92 -0.85
CA LEU A 11 8.81 -9.36 -0.88
C LEU A 11 9.37 -10.02 0.38
N ALA A 12 10.52 -9.58 0.86
CA ALA A 12 11.11 -10.09 2.10
C ALA A 12 10.23 -9.81 3.30
N VAL A 13 9.65 -8.61 3.39
CA VAL A 13 8.71 -8.26 4.47
C VAL A 13 7.46 -9.12 4.41
N LEU A 14 6.88 -9.31 3.23
CA LEU A 14 5.69 -10.15 3.06
C LEU A 14 5.98 -11.59 3.48
N GLN A 15 7.12 -12.14 3.08
CA GLN A 15 7.49 -13.52 3.45
C GLN A 15 7.76 -13.68 4.94
N SER A 16 8.37 -12.69 5.58
CA SER A 16 8.73 -12.77 7.00
C SER A 16 7.54 -12.51 7.94
N ARG A 17 6.56 -11.73 7.51
CA ARG A 17 5.43 -11.30 8.35
C ARG A 17 4.14 -12.06 8.07
N PHE A 18 4.03 -12.66 6.91
CA PHE A 18 2.85 -13.41 6.50
C PHE A 18 3.26 -14.79 6.02
N ASN A 19 2.32 -15.73 6.04
CA ASN A 19 2.54 -17.08 5.53
C ASN A 19 2.50 -17.08 3.99
N VAL A 20 3.32 -16.22 3.39
CA VAL A 20 3.47 -16.08 1.95
C VAL A 20 4.83 -16.66 1.58
N ASN A 21 4.85 -17.71 0.79
CA ASN A 21 6.08 -18.33 0.32
C ASN A 21 6.30 -18.02 -1.16
N LEU A 22 7.18 -17.06 -1.43
CA LEU A 22 7.50 -16.62 -2.78
C LEU A 22 8.80 -17.22 -3.33
N THR A 23 9.42 -18.15 -2.62
CA THR A 23 10.74 -18.69 -2.99
C THR A 23 10.73 -19.45 -4.31
N ARG A 24 9.58 -19.97 -4.71
CA ARG A 24 9.40 -20.72 -5.96
C ARG A 24 8.71 -19.92 -7.05
N ASP A 25 8.36 -18.68 -6.77
CA ASP A 25 7.62 -17.86 -7.69
C ASP A 25 8.51 -16.79 -8.29
N ASP A 26 8.33 -16.54 -9.58
CA ASP A 26 8.88 -15.36 -10.23
C ASP A 26 7.89 -14.22 -10.02
N VAL A 27 8.37 -13.09 -9.51
CA VAL A 27 7.52 -11.93 -9.24
C VAL A 27 7.92 -10.79 -10.16
N TYR A 28 6.94 -10.29 -10.90
CA TYR A 28 7.12 -9.15 -11.79
C TYR A 28 6.20 -8.02 -11.36
N VAL A 29 6.77 -6.84 -11.19
CA VAL A 29 6.02 -5.63 -10.85
C VAL A 29 6.21 -4.61 -11.97
N SER A 30 5.12 -4.15 -12.53
CA SER A 30 5.16 -3.17 -13.60
C SER A 30 4.17 -2.04 -13.35
N THR A 31 4.43 -0.91 -13.97
CA THR A 31 3.54 0.25 -13.95
C THR A 31 2.87 0.42 -15.31
N VAL A 32 1.65 0.94 -15.29
CA VAL A 32 0.91 1.21 -16.52
C VAL A 32 1.49 2.46 -17.20
N GLY A 33 1.60 2.41 -18.53
CA GLY A 33 2.05 3.55 -19.31
C GLY A 33 3.54 3.87 -19.20
N GLY A 34 4.36 2.94 -18.69
CA GLY A 34 5.79 3.13 -18.57
C GLY A 34 6.21 4.12 -17.47
N ALA A 35 5.31 4.47 -16.57
CA ALA A 35 5.63 5.37 -15.47
C ALA A 35 6.72 4.79 -14.57
N ARG A 36 7.63 5.64 -14.11
CA ARG A 36 8.66 5.27 -13.14
C ARG A 36 8.21 5.69 -11.75
N VAL A 37 8.06 4.71 -10.86
CA VAL A 37 7.66 4.96 -9.47
C VAL A 37 8.88 4.85 -8.58
N ARG A 38 9.30 5.99 -8.01
CA ARG A 38 10.42 6.07 -7.06
C ARG A 38 9.98 6.56 -5.69
N GLU A 39 8.69 6.78 -5.54
CA GLU A 39 8.10 7.35 -4.33
C GLU A 39 7.93 6.27 -3.26
N PRO A 40 8.57 6.39 -2.08
CA PRO A 40 8.41 5.43 -1.00
C PRO A 40 6.96 5.26 -0.54
N ALA A 41 6.14 6.29 -0.68
CA ALA A 41 4.71 6.22 -0.32
C ALA A 41 3.94 5.17 -1.13
N ALA A 42 4.49 4.69 -2.25
CA ALA A 42 3.88 3.64 -3.07
C ALA A 42 4.11 2.23 -2.52
N ASP A 43 4.97 2.06 -1.52
CA ASP A 43 5.31 0.73 -0.98
C ASP A 43 4.08 -0.07 -0.56
N LEU A 44 3.19 0.56 0.20
CA LEU A 44 2.00 -0.13 0.71
C LEU A 44 1.13 -0.65 -0.44
N ALA A 45 0.91 0.17 -1.46
CA ALA A 45 0.12 -0.23 -2.62
C ALA A 45 0.78 -1.40 -3.37
N ILE A 46 2.10 -1.38 -3.53
CA ILE A 46 2.84 -2.45 -4.19
C ILE A 46 2.72 -3.75 -3.38
N ALA A 47 2.93 -3.68 -2.07
CA ALA A 47 2.83 -4.84 -1.20
C ALA A 47 1.43 -5.46 -1.23
N LEU A 48 0.39 -4.64 -1.20
CA LEU A 48 -1.00 -5.12 -1.31
C LEU A 48 -1.29 -5.73 -2.68
N ALA A 49 -0.74 -5.16 -3.74
CA ALA A 49 -0.90 -5.72 -5.10
C ALA A 49 -0.25 -7.11 -5.20
N VAL A 50 0.93 -7.29 -4.61
CA VAL A 50 1.60 -8.59 -4.58
C VAL A 50 0.77 -9.60 -3.75
N ALA A 51 0.28 -9.20 -2.59
CA ALA A 51 -0.55 -10.05 -1.74
C ALA A 51 -1.85 -10.46 -2.46
N SER A 52 -2.47 -9.53 -3.16
CA SER A 52 -3.66 -9.78 -3.98
C SER A 52 -3.39 -10.83 -5.06
N SER A 53 -2.31 -10.65 -5.79
CA SER A 53 -1.90 -11.57 -6.86
C SER A 53 -1.56 -12.95 -6.32
N TYR A 54 -0.83 -13.02 -5.21
CA TYR A 54 -0.45 -14.29 -4.58
C TYR A 54 -1.67 -15.11 -4.16
N ASN A 55 -2.67 -14.45 -3.57
CA ASN A 55 -3.88 -15.10 -3.09
C ASN A 55 -4.97 -15.22 -4.17
N ASP A 56 -4.74 -14.65 -5.33
CA ASP A 56 -5.73 -14.57 -6.42
C ASP A 56 -7.06 -13.97 -5.94
N LEU A 57 -6.98 -12.94 -5.10
CA LEU A 57 -8.12 -12.23 -4.54
C LEU A 57 -7.94 -10.73 -4.70
N PRO A 58 -8.91 -10.03 -5.32
CA PRO A 58 -8.89 -8.59 -5.32
C PRO A 58 -9.22 -8.05 -3.91
N PRO A 59 -8.87 -6.79 -3.62
CA PRO A 59 -9.38 -6.13 -2.43
C PRO A 59 -10.91 -6.11 -2.44
N VAL A 60 -11.50 -6.00 -1.24
CA VAL A 60 -12.98 -5.96 -1.09
C VAL A 60 -13.60 -4.85 -1.94
N GLU A 61 -12.89 -3.73 -2.07
CA GLU A 61 -13.29 -2.60 -2.90
C GLU A 61 -12.05 -1.88 -3.44
N PRO A 62 -12.19 -1.05 -4.47
CA PRO A 62 -11.07 -0.24 -4.94
C PRO A 62 -10.56 0.67 -3.82
N VAL A 63 -9.26 0.61 -3.56
CA VAL A 63 -8.63 1.40 -2.50
C VAL A 63 -7.41 2.14 -3.02
N VAL A 64 -7.12 3.28 -2.42
CA VAL A 64 -5.81 3.93 -2.51
C VAL A 64 -5.06 3.59 -1.22
N ALA A 65 -3.82 3.19 -1.33
CA ALA A 65 -2.99 2.88 -0.17
C ALA A 65 -1.72 3.73 -0.22
N LEU A 66 -1.48 4.47 0.85
CA LEU A 66 -0.36 5.39 0.96
C LEU A 66 0.48 5.03 2.18
N GLY A 67 1.78 4.86 1.98
CA GLY A 67 2.70 4.63 3.09
C GLY A 67 3.98 3.94 2.66
N GLU A 68 5.08 4.26 3.32
CA GLU A 68 6.34 3.56 3.18
C GLU A 68 6.31 2.35 4.12
N VAL A 69 6.78 1.20 3.65
CA VAL A 69 6.86 -0.02 4.45
C VAL A 69 8.28 -0.17 4.98
N GLY A 70 8.42 -0.25 6.30
CA GLY A 70 9.69 -0.53 6.94
C GLY A 70 10.00 -2.02 7.00
N LEU A 71 11.25 -2.34 7.33
CA LEU A 71 11.76 -3.74 7.34
C LEU A 71 11.04 -4.64 8.35
N THR A 72 10.43 -4.06 9.39
CA THR A 72 9.67 -4.83 10.39
C THR A 72 8.17 -4.83 10.10
N GLY A 73 7.76 -4.32 8.94
CA GLY A 73 6.36 -4.28 8.54
C GLY A 73 5.61 -3.06 9.05
N GLU A 74 6.30 -2.11 9.69
CA GLU A 74 5.65 -0.86 10.12
C GLU A 74 5.35 0.02 8.92
N ILE A 75 4.25 0.75 9.00
CA ILE A 75 3.86 1.73 7.98
C ILE A 75 4.38 3.10 8.42
N ARG A 76 5.31 3.64 7.64
CA ARG A 76 5.92 4.95 7.91
C ARG A 76 5.15 6.05 7.19
N GLY A 77 5.25 7.25 7.76
CA GLY A 77 4.65 8.43 7.16
C GLY A 77 5.21 8.75 5.78
N CYS A 78 4.41 9.44 5.00
CA CYS A 78 4.83 9.94 3.70
C CYS A 78 4.67 11.46 3.65
N SER A 79 5.42 12.10 2.77
CA SER A 79 5.34 13.54 2.58
C SER A 79 4.04 13.94 1.91
N TRP A 80 3.54 15.10 2.27
CA TRP A 80 2.39 15.74 1.66
C TRP A 80 1.12 14.86 1.66
N LEU A 81 0.87 14.17 2.78
CA LEU A 81 -0.27 13.26 2.89
C LEU A 81 -1.61 13.96 2.62
N PRO A 82 -1.90 15.15 3.18
CA PRO A 82 -3.19 15.79 2.92
C PRO A 82 -3.46 16.04 1.44
N GLY A 83 -2.45 16.46 0.69
CA GLY A 83 -2.58 16.69 -0.76
C GLY A 83 -2.84 15.41 -1.54
N ARG A 84 -2.16 14.31 -1.15
CA ARG A 84 -2.36 13.01 -1.79
C ARG A 84 -3.76 12.47 -1.54
N VAL A 85 -4.27 12.63 -0.32
CA VAL A 85 -5.63 12.21 0.05
C VAL A 85 -6.68 13.02 -0.71
N ARG A 86 -6.50 14.34 -0.79
CA ARG A 86 -7.42 15.19 -1.57
C ARG A 86 -7.45 14.79 -3.04
N GLU A 87 -6.30 14.48 -3.63
CA GLU A 87 -6.23 14.07 -5.03
C GLU A 87 -6.91 12.72 -5.26
N ALA A 88 -6.71 11.77 -4.37
CA ALA A 88 -7.40 10.48 -4.44
C ALA A 88 -8.93 10.65 -4.37
N ALA A 89 -9.39 11.50 -3.46
CA ALA A 89 -10.81 11.82 -3.33
C ALA A 89 -11.34 12.48 -4.60
N ARG A 90 -10.59 13.42 -5.17
CA ARG A 90 -10.97 14.10 -6.43
C ARG A 90 -11.12 13.11 -7.57
N LEU A 91 -10.29 12.07 -7.61
CA LEU A 91 -10.33 11.02 -8.63
C LEU A 91 -11.48 10.03 -8.42
N GLY A 92 -12.24 10.16 -7.34
CA GLY A 92 -13.42 9.34 -7.08
C GLY A 92 -13.18 8.14 -6.18
N PHE A 93 -11.99 7.98 -5.61
CA PHE A 93 -11.74 6.91 -4.65
C PHE A 93 -12.43 7.22 -3.32
N LYS A 94 -13.10 6.22 -2.78
CA LYS A 94 -13.90 6.36 -1.55
C LYS A 94 -13.23 5.80 -0.32
N THR A 95 -12.16 5.02 -0.49
CA THR A 95 -11.45 4.40 0.60
C THR A 95 -9.95 4.60 0.42
N ILE A 96 -9.32 5.16 1.45
CA ILE A 96 -7.90 5.50 1.42
C ILE A 96 -7.24 4.99 2.69
N LEU A 97 -6.28 4.07 2.54
CA LEU A 97 -5.44 3.59 3.64
C LEU A 97 -4.29 4.58 3.82
N VAL A 98 -4.09 5.03 5.05
CA VAL A 98 -3.08 6.02 5.38
C VAL A 98 -2.24 5.57 6.59
N PRO A 99 -1.01 6.09 6.74
CA PRO A 99 -0.22 5.80 7.94
C PRO A 99 -0.94 6.26 9.20
N ALA A 100 -1.11 5.37 10.17
CA ALA A 100 -1.82 5.69 11.42
C ALA A 100 -1.18 6.88 12.15
N ALA A 101 0.15 7.00 12.09
CA ALA A 101 0.87 8.10 12.74
C ALA A 101 0.53 9.48 12.17
N GLN A 102 -0.03 9.54 10.97
CA GLN A 102 -0.33 10.80 10.30
C GLN A 102 -1.83 11.10 10.19
N VAL A 103 -2.70 10.26 10.73
CA VAL A 103 -4.15 10.47 10.58
C VAL A 103 -4.60 11.81 11.16
N SER A 104 -3.92 12.32 12.17
CA SER A 104 -4.23 13.61 12.77
C SER A 104 -3.97 14.80 11.85
N GLU A 105 -3.19 14.62 10.77
CA GLU A 105 -2.96 15.66 9.77
C GLU A 105 -4.14 15.84 8.82
N LEU A 106 -5.11 14.94 8.85
CA LEU A 106 -6.22 14.91 7.90
C LEU A 106 -7.48 15.46 8.53
N LYS A 107 -8.25 16.19 7.73
CA LYS A 107 -9.59 16.63 8.09
C LYS A 107 -10.62 15.66 7.54
N PRO A 108 -11.73 15.43 8.25
CA PRO A 108 -12.80 14.59 7.73
C PRO A 108 -13.27 15.09 6.36
N MET A 109 -13.55 14.16 5.47
CA MET A 109 -14.07 14.44 4.14
C MET A 109 -15.38 13.69 3.93
N ALA A 110 -16.35 14.34 3.30
CA ALA A 110 -17.62 13.71 2.98
C ALA A 110 -17.40 12.56 1.98
N ASP A 111 -18.09 11.45 2.19
CA ASP A 111 -18.09 10.29 1.30
C ASP A 111 -16.73 9.62 1.07
N VAL A 112 -15.76 9.91 1.92
CA VAL A 112 -14.44 9.29 1.86
C VAL A 112 -14.11 8.67 3.21
N ALA A 113 -13.81 7.38 3.20
CA ALA A 113 -13.34 6.67 4.37
C ALA A 113 -11.80 6.68 4.38
N VAL A 114 -11.23 7.33 5.38
CA VAL A 114 -9.80 7.33 5.63
C VAL A 114 -9.52 6.27 6.70
N VAL A 115 -8.75 5.25 6.33
CA VAL A 115 -8.50 4.09 7.19
C VAL A 115 -7.04 4.13 7.68
N PRO A 116 -6.80 4.41 8.96
CA PRO A 116 -5.43 4.40 9.48
C PRO A 116 -4.91 2.97 9.64
N VAL A 117 -3.69 2.73 9.17
CA VAL A 117 -3.00 1.46 9.35
C VAL A 117 -1.59 1.71 9.88
N GLY A 118 -1.22 0.97 10.91
CA GLY A 118 0.10 1.09 11.53
C GLY A 118 1.09 0.04 11.07
N THR A 119 0.58 -1.10 10.58
CA THR A 119 1.40 -2.21 10.11
C THR A 119 0.88 -2.75 8.78
N LEU A 120 1.77 -3.40 8.04
CA LEU A 120 1.38 -4.10 6.81
C LEU A 120 0.32 -5.17 7.11
N GLY A 121 0.41 -5.82 8.29
CA GLY A 121 -0.59 -6.81 8.72
C GLY A 121 -1.99 -6.23 8.83
N GLU A 122 -2.12 -5.07 9.45
CA GLU A 122 -3.42 -4.39 9.54
C GLU A 122 -4.00 -4.07 8.17
N ALA A 123 -3.15 -3.59 7.26
CA ALA A 123 -3.57 -3.26 5.90
C ALA A 123 -4.03 -4.50 5.13
N VAL A 124 -3.32 -5.62 5.24
CA VAL A 124 -3.68 -6.88 4.58
C VAL A 124 -5.00 -7.42 5.12
N VAL A 125 -5.18 -7.42 6.43
CA VAL A 125 -6.44 -7.88 7.07
C VAL A 125 -7.61 -7.01 6.60
N TRP A 126 -7.40 -5.70 6.50
CA TRP A 126 -8.45 -4.79 6.04
C TRP A 126 -8.81 -5.03 4.58
N ALA A 127 -7.81 -5.18 3.72
CA ALA A 127 -8.02 -5.32 2.28
C ALA A 127 -8.58 -6.70 1.88
N PHE A 128 -8.21 -7.75 2.62
CA PHE A 128 -8.56 -9.15 2.30
C PHE A 128 -9.14 -9.87 3.53
N PRO A 129 -10.29 -9.43 4.04
CA PRO A 129 -10.89 -10.01 5.24
C PRO A 129 -11.39 -11.44 5.05
#